data_8c83d5bc03abfb71fac6094d5a981b2e
#
_entry.id   8c83d5bc03abfb71fac6094d5a981b2e
#
_cell.length_a   1.000
_cell.length_b   1.000
_cell.length_c   1.000
_cell.angle_alpha   90.00
_cell.angle_beta   90.00
_cell.angle_gamma   90.00
#
_symmetry.space_group_name_H-M   'P 1'
#
loop_
_entity.id
_entity.type
_entity.pdbx_description
1 polymer ?
#
loop_
_entity_poly.entity_id
_entity_poly.type
_entity_poly.pdbx_seq_one_letter_code
_entity_poly.pdbx_strand_id
1 'polypeptide(L)'
;MKIKGVNLGNWLVLEKWMNPALFEGTTAEDEYYLPRQLSPEVYEARIKIHRSEYITERDFITIKKMGLDSVRIPVPYFIFGDREPFIGCIEELDKAFNWAEKYGLTILIDLHTVPLSQNGFDNGGLSGVCKWAQNPDEVEFVLGVLERLAKRYGTRKGLMGIQPLNEPITEKMWNTMDVQHRYPPVDAELAEGSAPITMDFLRKFYLDAYDCISRYMPKEKYVVIHDGFDLMAWKDFMQEEKYSNVILDTHQYLMVAEAEGCEQTLEAYKKYIKE
;
A
#
# COMPACT_ATOMS: atom_id res chain seq x y z
N MET A 1 -7.71 19.52 -10.62
CA MET A 1 -8.04 18.49 -11.63
C MET A 1 -8.70 17.32 -10.91
N LYS A 2 -9.77 16.71 -11.44
CA LYS A 2 -10.40 15.55 -10.81
C LYS A 2 -9.87 14.30 -11.50
N ILE A 3 -9.12 13.47 -10.75
CA ILE A 3 -8.61 12.18 -11.21
C ILE A 3 -9.64 11.11 -10.85
N LYS A 4 -9.93 10.21 -11.78
CA LYS A 4 -10.79 9.05 -11.56
C LYS A 4 -9.96 7.79 -11.75
N GLY A 5 -9.83 6.99 -10.71
CA GLY A 5 -9.01 5.80 -10.74
C GLY A 5 -9.66 4.59 -10.08
N VAL A 6 -9.00 3.46 -10.21
CA VAL A 6 -9.32 2.21 -9.53
C VAL A 6 -8.06 1.60 -8.93
N ASN A 7 -8.19 0.97 -7.77
CA ASN A 7 -7.11 0.22 -7.15
C ASN A 7 -7.06 -1.21 -7.71
N LEU A 8 -5.87 -1.67 -8.10
CA LEU A 8 -5.64 -3.04 -8.57
C LEU A 8 -5.13 -3.89 -7.40
N GLY A 9 -5.96 -4.02 -6.35
CA GLY A 9 -5.67 -4.81 -5.16
C GLY A 9 -5.50 -6.29 -5.45
N ASN A 10 -4.87 -7.00 -4.54
CA ASN A 10 -4.63 -8.45 -4.59
C ASN A 10 -3.85 -8.96 -5.83
N TRP A 11 -3.22 -8.09 -6.59
CA TRP A 11 -2.43 -8.51 -7.75
C TRP A 11 -0.96 -8.78 -7.38
N LEU A 12 -0.25 -7.74 -6.91
CA LEU A 12 1.17 -7.83 -6.55
C LEU A 12 1.40 -7.91 -5.03
N VAL A 13 0.41 -7.53 -4.25
CA VAL A 13 0.29 -7.74 -2.80
C VAL A 13 -0.94 -8.59 -2.56
N LEU A 14 -0.79 -9.71 -1.87
CA LEU A 14 -1.87 -10.67 -1.70
C LEU A 14 -2.76 -10.31 -0.51
N GLU A 15 -4.05 -10.45 -0.71
CA GLU A 15 -5.08 -10.32 0.32
C GLU A 15 -5.97 -11.57 0.28
N LYS A 16 -5.87 -12.43 1.29
CA LYS A 16 -6.52 -13.74 1.33
C LYS A 16 -8.03 -13.67 1.07
N TRP A 17 -8.71 -12.67 1.62
CA TRP A 17 -10.15 -12.50 1.46
C TRP A 17 -10.57 -12.25 0.00
N MET A 18 -9.69 -11.69 -0.84
CA MET A 18 -9.95 -11.45 -2.26
C MET A 18 -9.71 -12.70 -3.13
N ASN A 19 -8.76 -13.57 -2.74
CA ASN A 19 -8.49 -14.82 -3.46
C ASN A 19 -8.03 -15.92 -2.50
N PRO A 20 -8.95 -16.52 -1.73
CA PRO A 20 -8.61 -17.55 -0.75
C PRO A 20 -7.99 -18.82 -1.38
N ALA A 21 -8.24 -19.07 -2.68
CA ALA A 21 -7.69 -20.24 -3.38
C ALA A 21 -6.14 -20.22 -3.43
N LEU A 22 -5.50 -19.05 -3.41
CA LEU A 22 -4.05 -18.94 -3.35
C LEU A 22 -3.48 -19.54 -2.06
N PHE A 23 -4.27 -19.57 -0.98
CA PHE A 23 -3.89 -19.99 0.36
C PHE A 23 -4.30 -21.42 0.68
N GLU A 24 -4.92 -22.14 -0.28
CA GLU A 24 -5.35 -23.53 -0.09
C GLU A 24 -4.20 -24.45 0.35
N GLY A 25 -4.49 -25.33 1.32
CA GLY A 25 -3.51 -26.24 1.91
C GLY A 25 -2.57 -25.62 2.91
N THR A 26 -2.82 -24.37 3.32
CA THR A 26 -2.06 -23.65 4.37
C THR A 26 -3.01 -23.10 5.45
N THR A 27 -2.44 -22.67 6.57
CA THR A 27 -3.10 -21.88 7.60
C THR A 27 -2.68 -20.41 7.56
N ALA A 28 -1.94 -19.99 6.52
CA ALA A 28 -1.50 -18.63 6.35
C ALA A 28 -2.68 -17.68 6.15
N GLU A 29 -2.64 -16.54 6.85
CA GLU A 29 -3.63 -15.47 6.71
C GLU A 29 -3.11 -14.30 5.84
N ASP A 30 -1.81 -14.29 5.57
CA ASP A 30 -1.13 -13.24 4.82
C ASP A 30 0.02 -13.76 3.97
N GLU A 31 0.61 -12.89 3.16
CA GLU A 31 1.70 -13.24 2.26
C GLU A 31 3.01 -13.55 3.00
N TYR A 32 3.18 -13.09 4.26
CA TYR A 32 4.37 -13.40 5.02
C TYR A 32 4.49 -14.89 5.34
N TYR A 33 3.37 -15.53 5.75
CA TYR A 33 3.36 -16.95 6.10
C TYR A 33 3.18 -17.87 4.90
N LEU A 34 2.59 -17.41 3.79
CA LEU A 34 2.30 -18.24 2.64
C LEU A 34 3.54 -18.98 2.08
N PRO A 35 4.66 -18.30 1.73
CA PRO A 35 5.86 -18.96 1.23
C PRO A 35 6.61 -19.79 2.29
N ARG A 36 6.28 -19.61 3.57
CA ARG A 36 6.88 -20.37 4.68
C ARG A 36 6.14 -21.67 4.98
N GLN A 37 4.92 -21.81 4.46
CA GLN A 37 4.08 -23.01 4.64
C GLN A 37 3.94 -23.85 3.37
N LEU A 38 4.35 -23.34 2.22
CA LEU A 38 4.38 -24.06 0.95
C LEU A 38 5.82 -24.46 0.58
N SER A 39 5.98 -25.50 -0.24
CA SER A 39 7.29 -25.73 -0.86
C SER A 39 7.62 -24.58 -1.83
N PRO A 40 8.90 -24.23 -2.03
CA PRO A 40 9.29 -23.16 -2.95
C PRO A 40 8.69 -23.30 -4.34
N GLU A 41 8.64 -24.52 -4.88
CA GLU A 41 8.12 -24.81 -6.23
C GLU A 41 6.60 -24.56 -6.30
N VAL A 42 5.85 -24.96 -5.26
CA VAL A 42 4.40 -24.76 -5.20
C VAL A 42 4.08 -23.26 -5.03
N TYR A 43 4.80 -22.57 -4.17
CA TYR A 43 4.64 -21.12 -3.98
C TYR A 43 4.94 -20.39 -5.29
N GLU A 44 6.08 -20.67 -5.92
CA GLU A 44 6.48 -20.04 -7.18
C GLU A 44 5.44 -20.26 -8.28
N ALA A 45 4.97 -21.49 -8.45
CA ALA A 45 3.97 -21.82 -9.47
C ALA A 45 2.66 -21.05 -9.25
N ARG A 46 2.15 -21.01 -7.99
CA ARG A 46 0.90 -20.29 -7.64
C ARG A 46 1.03 -18.79 -7.91
N ILE A 47 2.12 -18.18 -7.46
CA ILE A 47 2.34 -16.75 -7.62
C ILE A 47 2.49 -16.36 -9.09
N LYS A 48 3.23 -17.14 -9.88
CA LYS A 48 3.39 -16.86 -11.31
C LYS A 48 2.07 -16.95 -12.07
N ILE A 49 1.28 -17.98 -11.82
CA ILE A 49 -0.05 -18.13 -12.43
C ILE A 49 -0.94 -16.95 -12.02
N HIS A 50 -1.06 -16.69 -10.71
CA HIS A 50 -1.86 -15.58 -10.21
C HIS A 50 -1.48 -14.25 -10.87
N ARG A 51 -0.21 -13.87 -10.83
CA ARG A 51 0.25 -12.59 -11.39
C ARG A 51 0.05 -12.47 -12.89
N SER A 52 0.08 -13.58 -13.62
CA SER A 52 -0.12 -13.59 -15.08
C SER A 52 -1.57 -13.53 -15.51
N GLU A 53 -2.52 -13.97 -14.65
CA GLU A 53 -3.94 -14.12 -14.99
C GLU A 53 -4.86 -13.14 -14.29
N TYR A 54 -4.48 -12.66 -13.08
CA TYR A 54 -5.36 -11.87 -12.23
C TYR A 54 -5.57 -10.45 -12.77
N ILE A 55 -4.50 -9.79 -13.24
CA ILE A 55 -4.56 -8.51 -13.98
C ILE A 55 -3.82 -8.68 -15.29
N THR A 56 -4.50 -8.33 -16.37
CA THR A 56 -4.02 -8.50 -17.75
C THR A 56 -4.16 -7.20 -18.55
N GLU A 57 -3.62 -7.15 -19.74
CA GLU A 57 -3.81 -6.03 -20.67
C GLU A 57 -5.30 -5.73 -20.94
N ARG A 58 -6.15 -6.78 -20.93
CA ARG A 58 -7.60 -6.63 -21.13
C ARG A 58 -8.26 -5.78 -20.04
N ASP A 59 -7.76 -5.86 -18.83
CA ASP A 59 -8.28 -5.08 -17.71
C ASP A 59 -7.98 -3.60 -17.90
N PHE A 60 -6.77 -3.24 -18.36
CA PHE A 60 -6.42 -1.87 -18.70
C PHE A 60 -7.30 -1.30 -19.83
N ILE A 61 -7.61 -2.11 -20.84
CA ILE A 61 -8.58 -1.73 -21.90
C ILE A 61 -9.95 -1.48 -21.29
N THR A 62 -10.41 -2.33 -20.40
CA THR A 62 -11.72 -2.23 -19.75
C THR A 62 -11.79 -0.98 -18.85
N ILE A 63 -10.79 -0.75 -18.02
CA ILE A 63 -10.66 0.44 -17.16
C ILE A 63 -10.74 1.72 -18.01
N LYS A 64 -10.01 1.78 -19.12
CA LYS A 64 -10.08 2.92 -20.03
C LYS A 64 -11.46 3.11 -20.64
N LYS A 65 -12.11 2.03 -21.06
CA LYS A 65 -13.50 2.08 -21.61
C LYS A 65 -14.53 2.55 -20.60
N MET A 66 -14.29 2.31 -19.30
CA MET A 66 -15.13 2.83 -18.22
C MET A 66 -14.94 4.33 -17.96
N GLY A 67 -14.03 4.98 -18.67
CA GLY A 67 -13.75 6.42 -18.54
C GLY A 67 -12.91 6.77 -17.32
N LEU A 68 -12.11 5.83 -16.83
CA LEU A 68 -11.13 6.07 -15.77
C LEU A 68 -9.80 6.59 -16.37
N ASP A 69 -9.07 7.35 -15.57
CA ASP A 69 -7.84 8.05 -15.99
C ASP A 69 -6.58 7.41 -15.40
N SER A 70 -6.74 6.68 -14.29
CA SER A 70 -5.60 6.15 -13.53
C SER A 70 -5.90 4.81 -12.88
N VAL A 71 -4.84 4.11 -12.54
CA VAL A 71 -4.85 2.93 -11.68
C VAL A 71 -3.88 3.14 -10.51
N ARG A 72 -4.25 2.72 -9.31
CA ARG A 72 -3.34 2.58 -8.18
C ARG A 72 -2.90 1.13 -8.12
N ILE A 73 -1.60 0.89 -8.02
CA ILE A 73 -1.03 -0.46 -8.00
C ILE A 73 -0.30 -0.66 -6.68
N PRO A 74 -0.88 -1.42 -5.75
CA PRO A 74 -0.19 -1.91 -4.56
C PRO A 74 1.04 -2.75 -4.93
N VAL A 75 2.21 -2.40 -4.39
CA VAL A 75 3.45 -3.14 -4.58
C VAL A 75 4.06 -3.51 -3.22
N PRO A 76 4.64 -4.71 -3.08
CA PRO A 76 5.27 -5.12 -1.84
C PRO A 76 6.71 -4.58 -1.72
N TYR A 77 7.23 -4.53 -0.49
CA TYR A 77 8.62 -4.14 -0.23
C TYR A 77 9.65 -5.05 -0.91
N PHE A 78 9.29 -6.28 -1.19
CA PHE A 78 10.13 -7.26 -1.88
C PHE A 78 9.96 -7.26 -3.42
N ILE A 79 9.39 -6.19 -3.98
CA ILE A 79 9.10 -6.08 -5.43
C ILE A 79 10.29 -6.42 -6.33
N PHE A 80 11.52 -6.15 -5.89
CA PHE A 80 12.74 -6.40 -6.64
C PHE A 80 13.30 -7.82 -6.45
N GLY A 81 12.69 -8.67 -5.62
CA GLY A 81 13.13 -10.04 -5.37
C GLY A 81 14.38 -10.18 -4.49
N ASP A 82 14.67 -9.21 -3.68
CA ASP A 82 15.84 -9.14 -2.79
C ASP A 82 15.53 -9.49 -1.32
N ARG A 83 14.39 -10.14 -1.08
CA ARG A 83 13.94 -10.60 0.25
C ARG A 83 13.38 -12.01 0.17
N GLU A 84 14.20 -13.00 0.49
CA GLU A 84 13.73 -14.39 0.60
C GLU A 84 12.76 -14.58 1.77
N PRO A 85 11.77 -15.46 1.65
CA PRO A 85 11.47 -16.37 0.53
C PRO A 85 10.54 -15.77 -0.55
N PHE A 86 10.34 -14.47 -0.57
CA PHE A 86 9.40 -13.82 -1.49
C PHE A 86 9.93 -13.72 -2.91
N ILE A 87 9.01 -13.82 -3.87
CA ILE A 87 9.31 -13.67 -5.29
C ILE A 87 9.04 -12.23 -5.73
N GLY A 88 10.03 -11.57 -6.31
CA GLY A 88 9.89 -10.23 -6.87
C GLY A 88 8.82 -10.15 -7.96
N CYS A 89 8.31 -8.94 -8.21
CA CYS A 89 7.24 -8.69 -9.20
C CYS A 89 7.46 -7.42 -10.03
N ILE A 90 8.71 -7.01 -10.16
CA ILE A 90 9.04 -5.79 -10.92
C ILE A 90 8.69 -5.88 -12.40
N GLU A 91 8.74 -7.08 -12.98
CA GLU A 91 8.39 -7.30 -14.39
C GLU A 91 6.90 -7.13 -14.67
N GLU A 92 6.05 -7.50 -13.71
CA GLU A 92 4.61 -7.27 -13.78
C GLU A 92 4.29 -5.77 -13.75
N LEU A 93 4.97 -5.02 -12.90
CA LEU A 93 4.83 -3.56 -12.86
C LEU A 93 5.33 -2.92 -14.17
N ASP A 94 6.42 -3.41 -14.77
CA ASP A 94 6.88 -2.97 -16.11
C ASP A 94 5.81 -3.18 -17.18
N LYS A 95 5.15 -4.35 -17.18
CA LYS A 95 4.03 -4.65 -18.10
C LYS A 95 2.87 -3.67 -17.88
N ALA A 96 2.52 -3.40 -16.62
CA ALA A 96 1.48 -2.43 -16.28
C ALA A 96 1.77 -1.04 -16.84
N PHE A 97 3.01 -0.55 -16.73
CA PHE A 97 3.43 0.71 -17.30
C PHE A 97 3.30 0.73 -18.84
N ASN A 98 3.68 -0.37 -19.50
CA ASN A 98 3.54 -0.48 -20.95
C ASN A 98 2.06 -0.44 -21.37
N TRP A 99 1.17 -1.12 -20.65
CA TRP A 99 -0.26 -1.10 -20.91
C TRP A 99 -0.88 0.27 -20.61
N ALA A 100 -0.53 0.88 -19.48
CA ALA A 100 -1.03 2.20 -19.10
C ALA A 100 -0.67 3.25 -20.16
N GLU A 101 0.59 3.30 -20.57
CA GLU A 101 1.06 4.25 -21.61
C GLU A 101 0.39 4.00 -22.97
N LYS A 102 0.20 2.72 -23.33
CA LYS A 102 -0.49 2.33 -24.59
C LYS A 102 -1.94 2.79 -24.61
N TYR A 103 -2.65 2.75 -23.48
CA TYR A 103 -4.08 3.11 -23.42
C TYR A 103 -4.35 4.48 -22.81
N GLY A 104 -3.32 5.27 -22.53
CA GLY A 104 -3.45 6.63 -21.98
C GLY A 104 -4.05 6.64 -20.58
N LEU A 105 -3.62 5.70 -19.75
CA LEU A 105 -3.83 5.66 -18.29
C LEU A 105 -2.55 6.10 -17.58
N THR A 106 -2.70 6.52 -16.33
CA THR A 106 -1.57 6.79 -15.42
C THR A 106 -1.58 5.84 -14.24
N ILE A 107 -0.41 5.62 -13.64
CA ILE A 107 -0.20 4.72 -12.50
C ILE A 107 0.23 5.52 -11.28
N LEU A 108 -0.47 5.34 -10.17
CA LEU A 108 0.03 5.61 -8.84
C LEU A 108 0.65 4.32 -8.29
N ILE A 109 1.98 4.32 -8.11
CA ILE A 109 2.66 3.23 -7.41
C ILE A 109 2.41 3.44 -5.91
N ASP A 110 1.92 2.40 -5.25
CA ASP A 110 1.68 2.41 -3.81
C ASP A 110 2.56 1.35 -3.13
N LEU A 111 3.52 1.77 -2.32
CA LEU A 111 4.25 0.83 -1.47
C LEU A 111 3.31 0.38 -0.35
N HIS A 112 2.72 -0.77 -0.56
CA HIS A 112 1.58 -1.24 0.21
C HIS A 112 1.96 -1.98 1.49
N THR A 113 3.09 -2.65 1.47
CA THR A 113 3.61 -3.40 2.61
C THR A 113 5.06 -3.05 2.88
N VAL A 114 5.46 -3.15 4.15
CA VAL A 114 6.85 -2.99 4.61
C VAL A 114 7.23 -4.15 5.54
N PRO A 115 8.53 -4.45 5.73
CA PRO A 115 8.94 -5.50 6.64
C PRO A 115 8.38 -5.27 8.05
N LEU A 116 7.87 -6.31 8.70
CA LEU A 116 7.24 -6.24 10.03
C LEU A 116 6.00 -5.35 10.12
N SER A 117 5.39 -5.03 8.99
CA SER A 117 4.15 -4.28 8.80
C SER A 117 4.11 -2.89 9.45
N GLN A 118 3.39 -1.99 8.81
CA GLN A 118 3.15 -0.62 9.26
C GLN A 118 1.82 -0.43 9.99
N ASN A 119 0.97 -1.45 10.02
CA ASN A 119 -0.38 -1.33 10.57
C ASN A 119 -0.91 -2.59 11.28
N GLY A 120 -0.36 -3.77 11.01
CA GLY A 120 -0.85 -5.03 11.56
C GLY A 120 -2.17 -5.52 10.94
N PHE A 121 -2.64 -4.89 9.86
CA PHE A 121 -3.80 -5.33 9.11
C PHE A 121 -3.45 -6.52 8.20
N ASP A 122 -4.45 -7.23 7.71
CA ASP A 122 -4.31 -8.30 6.72
C ASP A 122 -3.70 -7.80 5.40
N ASN A 123 -4.01 -6.56 5.00
CA ASN A 123 -3.42 -5.90 3.82
C ASN A 123 -1.98 -5.39 4.03
N GLY A 124 -1.50 -5.35 5.26
CA GLY A 124 -0.11 -4.96 5.59
C GLY A 124 0.92 -6.05 5.34
N GLY A 125 0.50 -7.22 4.86
CA GLY A 125 1.35 -8.36 4.52
C GLY A 125 1.83 -9.19 5.71
N LEU A 126 1.54 -8.77 6.95
CA LEU A 126 1.82 -9.52 8.18
C LEU A 126 0.81 -9.10 9.25
N SER A 127 -0.22 -9.93 9.43
CA SER A 127 -1.33 -9.66 10.33
C SER A 127 -0.92 -9.69 11.82
N GLY A 128 -1.44 -8.75 12.59
CA GLY A 128 -1.24 -8.66 14.05
C GLY A 128 0.13 -8.15 14.49
N VAL A 129 1.04 -7.86 13.56
CA VAL A 129 2.38 -7.32 13.84
C VAL A 129 2.47 -5.89 13.31
N CYS A 130 2.94 -4.96 14.15
CA CYS A 130 3.21 -3.57 13.75
C CYS A 130 4.52 -3.12 14.40
N LYS A 131 5.65 -3.43 13.77
CA LYS A 131 7.00 -3.22 14.34
C LYS A 131 7.99 -2.58 13.37
N TRP A 132 7.59 -2.28 12.13
CA TRP A 132 8.49 -1.70 11.14
C TRP A 132 9.15 -0.41 11.62
N ALA A 133 8.38 0.52 12.16
CA ALA A 133 8.89 1.82 12.60
C ALA A 133 9.90 1.74 13.75
N GLN A 134 9.98 0.59 14.42
CA GLN A 134 10.93 0.34 15.51
C GLN A 134 12.27 -0.24 15.03
N ASN A 135 12.41 -0.50 13.70
CA ASN A 135 13.58 -1.13 13.10
C ASN A 135 14.24 -0.19 12.08
N PRO A 136 15.25 0.61 12.49
CA PRO A 136 15.90 1.59 11.61
C PRO A 136 16.45 0.99 10.32
N ASP A 137 17.03 -0.20 10.37
CA ASP A 137 17.59 -0.87 9.17
C ASP A 137 16.48 -1.22 8.15
N GLU A 138 15.31 -1.62 8.63
CA GLU A 138 14.17 -1.90 7.75
C GLU A 138 13.52 -0.61 7.22
N VAL A 139 13.60 0.48 7.95
CA VAL A 139 13.17 1.81 7.46
C VAL A 139 14.11 2.28 6.35
N GLU A 140 15.44 2.14 6.52
CA GLU A 140 16.42 2.46 5.49
C GLU A 140 16.26 1.59 4.25
N PHE A 141 16.03 0.29 4.43
CA PHE A 141 15.72 -0.62 3.32
C PHE A 141 14.51 -0.14 2.52
N VAL A 142 13.41 0.25 3.18
CA VAL A 142 12.19 0.76 2.53
C VAL A 142 12.46 2.04 1.75
N LEU A 143 13.25 2.97 2.30
CA LEU A 143 13.68 4.17 1.56
C LEU A 143 14.48 3.79 0.31
N GLY A 144 15.33 2.78 0.39
CA GLY A 144 16.06 2.22 -0.76
C GLY A 144 15.13 1.62 -1.83
N VAL A 145 14.05 0.94 -1.44
CA VAL A 145 13.01 0.44 -2.36
C VAL A 145 12.34 1.61 -3.08
N LEU A 146 11.93 2.65 -2.35
CA LEU A 146 11.31 3.85 -2.91
C LEU A 146 12.24 4.58 -3.89
N GLU A 147 13.52 4.72 -3.55
CA GLU A 147 14.52 5.31 -4.44
C GLU A 147 14.66 4.52 -5.75
N ARG A 148 14.73 3.19 -5.68
CA ARG A 148 14.81 2.30 -6.85
C ARG A 148 13.56 2.40 -7.72
N LEU A 149 12.35 2.48 -7.12
CA LEU A 149 11.10 2.69 -7.85
C LEU A 149 11.10 4.05 -8.56
N ALA A 150 11.47 5.11 -7.85
CA ALA A 150 11.57 6.46 -8.41
C ALA A 150 12.59 6.54 -9.55
N LYS A 151 13.76 5.91 -9.40
CA LYS A 151 14.81 5.84 -10.42
C LYS A 151 14.35 5.08 -11.66
N ARG A 152 13.56 4.00 -11.50
CA ARG A 152 13.05 3.20 -12.62
C ARG A 152 11.89 3.85 -13.35
N TYR A 153 10.96 4.47 -12.64
CA TYR A 153 9.69 4.93 -13.19
C TYR A 153 9.51 6.45 -13.21
N GLY A 154 10.35 7.21 -12.50
CA GLY A 154 10.16 8.65 -12.29
C GLY A 154 9.95 9.45 -13.55
N THR A 155 10.62 9.09 -14.64
CA THR A 155 10.50 9.76 -15.95
C THR A 155 9.50 9.12 -16.92
N ARG A 156 8.85 7.98 -16.54
CA ARG A 156 7.86 7.32 -17.38
C ARG A 156 6.62 8.21 -17.55
N LYS A 157 6.11 8.31 -18.76
CA LYS A 157 4.87 9.09 -19.05
C LYS A 157 3.65 8.56 -18.29
N GLY A 158 3.61 7.25 -18.12
CA GLY A 158 2.54 6.57 -17.38
C GLY A 158 2.57 6.80 -15.88
N LEU A 159 3.63 7.35 -15.28
CA LEU A 159 3.66 7.59 -13.84
C LEU A 159 2.80 8.81 -13.48
N MET A 160 1.85 8.65 -12.60
CA MET A 160 1.14 9.73 -11.91
C MET A 160 1.91 10.18 -10.67
N GLY A 161 2.36 9.24 -9.88
CA GLY A 161 3.09 9.49 -8.63
C GLY A 161 3.47 8.23 -7.89
N ILE A 162 4.11 8.41 -6.75
CA ILE A 162 4.48 7.34 -5.82
C ILE A 162 3.89 7.65 -4.45
N GLN A 163 3.21 6.67 -3.86
CA GLN A 163 2.75 6.66 -2.48
C GLN A 163 3.77 5.87 -1.65
N PRO A 164 4.50 6.54 -0.73
CA PRO A 164 5.61 5.91 0.01
C PRO A 164 5.18 4.85 1.00
N LEU A 165 3.92 4.89 1.47
CA LEU A 165 3.42 3.97 2.48
C LEU A 165 1.88 3.93 2.48
N ASN A 166 1.32 2.73 2.37
CA ASN A 166 -0.10 2.49 2.51
C ASN A 166 -0.51 2.41 3.98
N GLU A 167 -1.55 3.14 4.37
CA GLU A 167 -2.27 2.98 5.64
C GLU A 167 -1.39 2.77 6.89
N PRO A 168 -0.37 3.62 7.15
CA PRO A 168 0.34 3.56 8.42
C PRO A 168 -0.63 3.84 9.56
N ILE A 169 -0.61 3.00 10.60
CA ILE A 169 -1.55 3.14 11.70
C ILE A 169 -0.99 4.02 12.81
N THR A 170 -1.72 5.11 13.11
CA THR A 170 -1.40 5.98 14.24
C THR A 170 -2.17 5.55 15.50
N GLU A 171 -1.83 6.15 16.65
CA GLU A 171 -2.40 5.77 17.95
C GLU A 171 -3.93 5.84 17.99
N LYS A 172 -4.51 6.88 17.37
CA LYS A 172 -5.97 7.05 17.32
C LYS A 172 -6.63 5.82 16.68
N MET A 173 -6.19 5.44 15.49
CA MET A 173 -6.78 4.32 14.75
C MET A 173 -6.43 2.97 15.40
N TRP A 174 -5.23 2.80 15.94
CA TRP A 174 -4.82 1.60 16.67
C TRP A 174 -5.79 1.26 17.80
N ASN A 175 -6.15 2.27 18.60
CA ASN A 175 -7.09 2.11 19.70
C ASN A 175 -8.55 1.91 19.22
N THR A 176 -8.97 2.66 18.18
CA THR A 176 -10.33 2.57 17.62
C THR A 176 -10.60 1.20 17.01
N MET A 177 -9.62 0.65 16.29
CA MET A 177 -9.77 -0.63 15.57
C MET A 177 -9.51 -1.84 16.44
N ASP A 178 -8.95 -1.70 17.65
CA ASP A 178 -8.51 -2.82 18.49
C ASP A 178 -7.72 -3.86 17.66
N VAL A 179 -6.64 -3.38 17.03
CA VAL A 179 -5.92 -4.09 15.97
C VAL A 179 -5.52 -5.50 16.37
N GLN A 180 -4.98 -5.68 17.58
CA GLN A 180 -4.49 -6.97 18.04
C GLN A 180 -5.61 -8.01 18.26
N HIS A 181 -6.81 -7.56 18.59
CA HIS A 181 -7.97 -8.44 18.71
C HIS A 181 -8.61 -8.74 17.35
N ARG A 182 -8.67 -7.74 16.47
CA ARG A 182 -9.28 -7.87 15.14
C ARG A 182 -8.40 -8.68 14.17
N TYR A 183 -7.09 -8.54 14.28
CA TYR A 183 -6.08 -9.23 13.48
C TYR A 183 -5.14 -10.01 14.40
N PRO A 184 -5.58 -11.14 14.96
CA PRO A 184 -4.76 -11.92 15.89
C PRO A 184 -3.49 -12.43 15.17
N PRO A 185 -2.30 -12.22 15.76
CA PRO A 185 -1.06 -12.67 15.16
C PRO A 185 -0.98 -14.20 15.14
N VAL A 186 -0.40 -14.75 14.09
CA VAL A 186 -0.08 -16.19 14.01
C VAL A 186 1.05 -16.55 14.97
N ASP A 187 2.00 -15.64 15.14
CA ASP A 187 3.16 -15.79 16.03
C ASP A 187 3.12 -14.68 17.10
N ALA A 188 2.78 -15.08 18.32
CA ALA A 188 2.67 -14.14 19.45
C ALA A 188 4.03 -13.57 19.88
N GLU A 189 5.13 -14.33 19.74
CA GLU A 189 6.48 -13.86 20.07
C GLU A 189 6.93 -12.79 19.04
N LEU A 190 6.67 -13.02 17.76
CA LEU A 190 6.94 -12.02 16.73
C LEU A 190 6.12 -10.74 16.95
N ALA A 191 4.88 -10.86 17.41
CA ALA A 191 3.98 -9.74 17.65
C ALA A 191 4.26 -8.99 18.96
N GLU A 192 5.01 -9.57 19.88
CA GLU A 192 5.34 -8.91 21.15
C GLU A 192 6.04 -7.56 20.89
N GLY A 193 5.58 -6.51 21.58
CA GLY A 193 6.08 -5.13 21.39
C GLY A 193 5.53 -4.41 20.16
N SER A 194 4.54 -4.97 19.43
CA SER A 194 3.83 -4.23 18.39
C SER A 194 3.18 -2.98 18.95
N ALA A 195 3.32 -1.87 18.23
CA ALA A 195 2.80 -0.56 18.66
C ALA A 195 2.45 0.30 17.44
N PRO A 196 1.52 1.26 17.59
CA PRO A 196 1.21 2.22 16.54
C PRO A 196 2.42 3.08 16.17
N ILE A 197 2.39 3.60 14.96
CA ILE A 197 3.42 4.54 14.48
C ILE A 197 3.15 5.91 15.06
N THR A 198 4.18 6.55 15.64
CA THR A 198 4.04 7.92 16.12
C THR A 198 3.98 8.92 14.97
N MET A 199 3.23 10.02 15.15
CA MET A 199 3.13 11.08 14.14
C MET A 199 4.49 11.71 13.83
N ASP A 200 5.38 11.84 14.83
CA ASP A 200 6.72 12.41 14.63
C ASP A 200 7.58 11.50 13.73
N PHE A 201 7.52 10.18 13.95
CA PHE A 201 8.18 9.22 13.07
C PHE A 201 7.61 9.28 11.66
N LEU A 202 6.28 9.29 11.52
CA LEU A 202 5.62 9.28 10.21
C LEU A 202 5.93 10.55 9.40
N ARG A 203 5.93 11.71 10.04
CA ARG A 203 6.35 12.98 9.42
C ARG A 203 7.79 12.93 8.95
N LYS A 204 8.69 12.44 9.81
CA LYS A 204 10.11 12.29 9.45
C LYS A 204 10.27 11.35 8.26
N PHE A 205 9.63 10.20 8.29
CA PHE A 205 9.66 9.23 7.19
C PHE A 205 9.17 9.83 5.87
N TYR A 206 8.10 10.61 5.87
CA TYR A 206 7.60 11.24 4.65
C TYR A 206 8.54 12.34 4.11
N LEU A 207 9.25 13.05 4.98
CA LEU A 207 10.30 13.98 4.53
C LEU A 207 11.45 13.22 3.87
N ASP A 208 11.95 12.17 4.50
CA ASP A 208 13.04 11.34 3.97
C ASP A 208 12.61 10.65 2.65
N ALA A 209 11.38 10.12 2.59
CA ALA A 209 10.81 9.52 1.38
C ALA A 209 10.66 10.54 0.24
N TYR A 210 10.17 11.74 0.54
CA TYR A 210 10.10 12.81 -0.45
C TYR A 210 11.48 13.15 -1.00
N ASP A 211 12.48 13.28 -0.15
CA ASP A 211 13.84 13.63 -0.54
C ASP A 211 14.47 12.56 -1.45
N CYS A 212 14.24 11.28 -1.18
CA CYS A 212 14.77 10.20 -2.03
C CYS A 212 14.02 10.07 -3.37
N ILE A 213 12.69 10.22 -3.37
CA ILE A 213 11.84 10.10 -4.57
C ILE A 213 12.05 11.29 -5.51
N SER A 214 12.05 12.51 -4.98
CA SER A 214 12.09 13.74 -5.79
C SER A 214 13.39 13.93 -6.56
N ARG A 215 14.46 13.23 -6.21
CA ARG A 215 15.72 13.24 -6.99
C ARG A 215 15.57 12.68 -8.40
N TYR A 216 14.63 11.77 -8.60
CA TYR A 216 14.46 11.03 -9.85
C TYR A 216 13.11 11.29 -10.52
N MET A 217 12.25 12.07 -9.88
CA MET A 217 10.89 12.31 -10.32
C MET A 217 10.68 13.82 -10.56
N PRO A 218 10.25 14.25 -11.76
CA PRO A 218 9.96 15.65 -12.04
C PRO A 218 8.74 16.13 -11.25
N LYS A 219 8.68 17.45 -11.00
CA LYS A 219 7.65 18.08 -10.14
C LYS A 219 6.21 17.98 -10.67
N GLU A 220 6.02 17.59 -11.91
CA GLU A 220 4.71 17.32 -12.49
C GLU A 220 4.12 15.96 -12.02
N LYS A 221 4.92 15.18 -11.33
CA LYS A 221 4.52 13.90 -10.71
C LYS A 221 4.32 14.09 -9.22
N TYR A 222 3.43 13.31 -8.64
CA TYR A 222 3.03 13.49 -7.25
C TYR A 222 3.76 12.54 -6.30
N VAL A 223 4.07 13.02 -5.10
CA VAL A 223 4.32 12.20 -3.93
C VAL A 223 3.04 12.21 -3.11
N VAL A 224 2.44 11.03 -2.91
CA VAL A 224 1.13 10.90 -2.27
C VAL A 224 1.33 10.32 -0.87
N ILE A 225 1.10 11.11 0.17
CA ILE A 225 1.26 10.66 1.56
C ILE A 225 -0.11 10.31 2.17
N HIS A 226 -0.17 9.20 2.90
CA HIS A 226 -1.39 8.79 3.59
C HIS A 226 -1.51 9.49 4.95
N ASP A 227 -2.74 9.86 5.33
CA ASP A 227 -3.01 10.65 6.54
C ASP A 227 -2.83 9.88 7.87
N GLY A 228 -2.57 8.56 7.82
CA GLY A 228 -2.48 7.73 9.02
C GLY A 228 -3.79 7.71 9.83
N PHE A 229 -4.91 7.97 9.16
CA PHE A 229 -6.25 8.07 9.72
C PHE A 229 -6.43 9.23 10.73
N ASP A 230 -5.58 10.25 10.63
CA ASP A 230 -5.70 11.50 11.39
C ASP A 230 -5.47 12.71 10.47
N LEU A 231 -6.47 13.02 9.65
CA LEU A 231 -6.41 14.08 8.65
C LEU A 231 -5.97 15.43 9.21
N MET A 232 -6.46 15.78 10.42
CA MET A 232 -6.20 17.08 11.01
C MET A 232 -4.76 17.27 11.50
N ALA A 233 -4.04 16.17 11.73
CA ALA A 233 -2.63 16.21 12.14
C ALA A 233 -1.68 16.77 11.07
N TRP A 234 -2.15 16.92 9.82
CA TRP A 234 -1.32 17.30 8.67
C TRP A 234 -1.46 18.77 8.25
N LYS A 235 -2.30 19.55 8.92
CA LYS A 235 -2.68 20.90 8.52
C LYS A 235 -1.49 21.81 8.19
N ASP A 236 -0.40 21.71 8.94
CA ASP A 236 0.77 22.60 8.79
C ASP A 236 2.02 21.84 8.29
N PHE A 237 1.83 20.62 7.70
CA PHE A 237 2.92 19.79 7.22
C PHE A 237 3.17 20.00 5.73
N MET A 238 4.44 20.07 5.31
CA MET A 238 4.87 20.22 3.91
C MET A 238 4.21 21.41 3.18
N GLN A 239 4.08 22.57 3.83
CA GLN A 239 3.49 23.77 3.25
C GLN A 239 4.45 24.61 2.39
N GLU A 240 5.75 24.30 2.39
CA GLU A 240 6.74 25.01 1.60
C GLU A 240 6.56 24.72 0.10
N GLU A 241 6.93 25.70 -0.76
CA GLU A 241 6.81 25.59 -2.22
C GLU A 241 7.51 24.36 -2.82
N LYS A 242 8.60 23.91 -2.19
CA LYS A 242 9.31 22.69 -2.63
C LYS A 242 8.45 21.43 -2.58
N TYR A 243 7.38 21.41 -1.77
CA TYR A 243 6.43 20.31 -1.63
C TYR A 243 5.13 20.49 -2.43
N SER A 244 5.11 21.41 -3.40
CA SER A 244 3.91 21.75 -4.20
C SER A 244 3.31 20.56 -4.96
N ASN A 245 4.03 19.46 -5.11
CA ASN A 245 3.58 18.21 -5.73
C ASN A 245 3.24 17.10 -4.72
N VAL A 246 3.12 17.44 -3.44
CA VAL A 246 2.65 16.49 -2.42
C VAL A 246 1.13 16.52 -2.36
N ILE A 247 0.52 15.34 -2.32
CA ILE A 247 -0.92 15.13 -2.13
C ILE A 247 -1.11 14.35 -0.83
N LEU A 248 -2.04 14.82 0.02
CA LEU A 248 -2.50 14.06 1.18
C LEU A 248 -3.65 13.15 0.75
N ASP A 249 -3.49 11.85 0.98
CA ASP A 249 -4.46 10.81 0.70
C ASP A 249 -5.16 10.39 1.99
N THR A 250 -6.46 10.16 1.92
CA THR A 250 -7.25 9.68 3.03
C THR A 250 -8.18 8.57 2.58
N HIS A 251 -8.22 7.48 3.35
CA HIS A 251 -9.02 6.31 3.07
C HIS A 251 -10.29 6.33 3.93
N GLN A 252 -11.37 6.85 3.36
CA GLN A 252 -12.64 6.98 4.04
C GLN A 252 -13.53 5.76 3.77
N TYR A 253 -13.67 4.90 4.77
CA TYR A 253 -14.55 3.73 4.74
C TYR A 253 -15.71 3.89 5.71
N LEU A 254 -16.91 3.49 5.33
CA LEU A 254 -18.08 3.51 6.21
C LEU A 254 -17.89 2.66 7.47
N MET A 255 -17.10 1.59 7.39
CA MET A 255 -16.76 0.79 8.56
C MET A 255 -16.03 1.59 9.66
N VAL A 256 -15.28 2.64 9.30
CA VAL A 256 -14.64 3.53 10.27
C VAL A 256 -15.70 4.38 10.97
N ALA A 257 -16.66 4.91 10.21
CA ALA A 257 -17.81 5.61 10.77
C ALA A 257 -18.59 4.75 11.76
N GLU A 258 -18.80 3.47 11.43
CA GLU A 258 -19.46 2.49 12.31
C GLU A 258 -18.67 2.21 13.58
N ALA A 259 -17.34 2.07 13.48
CA ALA A 259 -16.46 1.89 14.63
C ALA A 259 -16.45 3.13 15.55
N GLU A 260 -16.68 4.32 14.99
CA GLU A 260 -16.85 5.57 15.73
C GLU A 260 -18.31 5.78 16.24
N GLY A 261 -19.19 4.78 16.07
CA GLY A 261 -20.55 4.80 16.61
C GLY A 261 -21.62 5.37 15.68
N CYS A 262 -21.30 5.56 14.39
CA CYS A 262 -22.30 5.97 13.41
C CYS A 262 -23.33 4.85 13.18
N GLU A 263 -24.61 5.18 13.17
CA GLU A 263 -25.67 4.22 12.83
C GLU A 263 -25.56 3.78 11.36
N GLN A 264 -25.81 2.50 11.09
CA GLN A 264 -25.80 1.91 9.74
C GLN A 264 -27.04 2.32 8.92
N THR A 265 -27.25 3.63 8.76
CA THR A 265 -28.32 4.21 7.95
C THR A 265 -27.77 5.18 6.91
N LEU A 266 -28.45 5.29 5.77
CA LEU A 266 -28.03 6.22 4.71
C LEU A 266 -27.96 7.68 5.20
N GLU A 267 -28.88 8.09 6.06
CA GLU A 267 -28.92 9.45 6.57
C GLU A 267 -27.79 9.72 7.57
N ALA A 268 -27.46 8.75 8.44
CA ALA A 268 -26.34 8.86 9.35
C ALA A 268 -24.99 8.93 8.58
N TYR A 269 -24.79 8.09 7.56
CA TYR A 269 -23.60 8.15 6.71
C TYR A 269 -23.48 9.46 5.94
N LYS A 270 -24.59 9.99 5.39
CA LYS A 270 -24.57 11.30 4.72
C LYS A 270 -24.21 12.43 5.67
N LYS A 271 -24.63 12.35 6.92
CA LYS A 271 -24.28 13.32 7.96
C LYS A 271 -22.78 13.21 8.30
N TYR A 272 -22.29 12.00 8.58
CA TYR A 272 -20.90 11.72 8.89
C TYR A 272 -19.91 12.21 7.80
N ILE A 273 -20.26 12.01 6.51
CA ILE A 273 -19.43 12.45 5.38
C ILE A 273 -19.37 13.97 5.24
N LYS A 274 -20.37 14.70 5.79
CA LYS A 274 -20.44 16.17 5.68
C LYS A 274 -19.77 16.90 6.85
N GLU A 275 -19.61 16.25 7.98
CA GLU A 275 -18.93 16.74 9.18
C GLU A 275 -17.41 16.50 9.11
#